data_18b914a9f5f59d66ce12e140af5b6392
#
_entry.id   18b914a9f5f59d66ce12e140af5b6392
#
_cell.length_a   1.000
_cell.length_b   1.000
_cell.length_c   1.000
_cell.angle_alpha   90.00
_cell.angle_beta   90.00
_cell.angle_gamma   90.00
#
_symmetry.space_group_name_H-M   'P 1'
#
loop_
_entity.id
_entity.type
_entity.pdbx_description
1 polymer ?
#
loop_
_entity_poly.entity_id
_entity_poly.type
_entity_poly.pdbx_seq_one_letter_code
_entity_poly.pdbx_strand_id
1 'polypeptide(L)'
;MIYRLGEQEVRAEGDYWVADSAAVVGKVLLQKDASVWFNAVLRGDNELITIGEGSNVQDGSVLHTDPGYPLTIGAHVTVGHKVMLHGCEIGEGSLIGINSVVLNGAKIGKNCLIGANALITEGK
;
A
#
# COMPACT_ATOMS: atom_id res chain seq x y z
N MET A 1 4.94 2.23 13.46
CA MET A 1 6.38 2.46 13.71
C MET A 1 7.19 2.03 12.50
N ILE A 2 8.26 2.75 12.21
CA ILE A 2 9.09 2.51 11.03
C ILE A 2 10.28 1.64 11.42
N TYR A 3 10.54 0.59 10.64
CA TYR A 3 11.62 -0.35 10.90
C TYR A 3 12.57 -0.43 9.71
N ARG A 4 13.84 -0.44 10.01
CA ARG A 4 14.89 -0.73 9.03
C ARG A 4 15.06 -2.25 8.91
N LEU A 5 15.28 -2.72 7.69
CA LEU A 5 15.55 -4.14 7.43
C LEU A 5 16.92 -4.26 6.76
N GLY A 6 17.96 -4.58 7.55
CA GLY A 6 19.32 -4.55 7.06
C GLY A 6 19.71 -3.16 6.59
N GLU A 7 20.07 -3.03 5.32
CA GLU A 7 20.39 -1.73 4.71
C GLU A 7 19.18 -1.08 4.05
N GLN A 8 18.04 -1.75 4.05
CA GLN A 8 16.81 -1.22 3.46
C GLN A 8 16.10 -0.33 4.46
N GLU A 9 15.96 0.94 4.12
CA GLU A 9 15.31 1.95 4.95
C GLU A 9 14.03 2.44 4.28
N VAL A 10 13.05 2.75 5.11
CA VAL A 10 11.87 3.47 4.66
C VAL A 10 12.30 4.88 4.28
N ARG A 11 11.89 5.32 3.09
CA ARG A 11 12.16 6.68 2.59
C ARG A 11 10.88 7.47 2.54
N ALA A 12 11.02 8.79 2.66
CA ALA A 12 9.90 9.72 2.56
C ALA A 12 10.25 10.89 1.65
N GLU A 13 9.26 11.35 0.89
CA GLU A 13 9.33 12.55 0.07
C GLU A 13 8.32 13.55 0.63
N GLY A 14 8.76 14.43 1.52
CA GLY A 14 7.89 15.39 2.19
C GLY A 14 7.29 14.85 3.49
N ASP A 15 6.25 15.51 3.95
CA ASP A 15 5.58 15.13 5.19
C ASP A 15 4.77 13.84 5.00
N TYR A 16 4.67 13.08 6.07
CA TYR A 16 3.87 11.85 6.09
C TYR A 16 3.41 11.58 7.52
N TRP A 17 2.49 10.66 7.68
CA TRP A 17 2.05 10.20 9.00
C TRP A 17 1.97 8.69 9.05
N VAL A 18 2.55 8.11 10.09
CA VAL A 18 2.50 6.67 10.36
C VAL A 18 2.09 6.49 11.82
N ALA A 19 1.01 5.75 12.03
CA ALA A 19 0.55 5.43 13.38
C ALA A 19 1.60 4.61 14.12
N ASP A 20 1.71 4.83 15.43
CA ASP A 20 2.67 4.06 16.25
C ASP A 20 2.41 2.56 16.17
N SER A 21 1.16 2.15 16.07
CA SER A 21 0.78 0.74 15.98
C SER A 21 0.91 0.15 14.58
N ALA A 22 1.16 0.97 13.57
CA ALA A 22 1.45 0.46 12.23
C ALA A 22 2.90 -0.02 12.16
N ALA A 23 3.16 -1.00 11.29
CA ALA A 23 4.51 -1.47 11.02
C ALA A 23 4.86 -1.19 9.56
N VAL A 24 5.84 -0.32 9.34
CA VAL A 24 6.35 0.02 8.00
C VAL A 24 7.80 -0.41 7.95
N VAL A 25 8.11 -1.39 7.10
CA VAL A 25 9.38 -2.13 7.18
C VAL A 25 10.09 -2.15 5.83
N GLY A 26 11.35 -1.75 5.81
CA GLY A 26 12.27 -1.98 4.70
C GLY A 26 12.03 -1.11 3.48
N LYS A 27 11.91 -1.73 2.30
CA LYS A 27 11.77 -1.02 1.02
C LYS A 27 10.38 -0.42 0.85
N VAL A 28 10.16 0.72 1.50
CA VAL A 28 8.92 1.47 1.39
C VAL A 28 9.25 2.92 1.08
N LEU A 29 8.54 3.50 0.13
CA LEU A 29 8.59 4.92 -0.20
C LEU A 29 7.25 5.55 0.13
N LEU A 30 7.27 6.51 1.04
CA LEU A 30 6.11 7.32 1.41
C LEU A 30 6.23 8.67 0.72
N GLN A 31 5.35 8.95 -0.23
CA GLN A 31 5.35 10.24 -0.91
C GLN A 31 4.62 11.29 -0.08
N LYS A 32 4.69 12.55 -0.51
CA LYS A 32 4.17 13.68 0.25
C LYS A 32 2.73 13.44 0.72
N ASP A 33 2.48 13.69 1.99
CA ASP A 33 1.16 13.57 2.63
C ASP A 33 0.55 12.16 2.61
N ALA A 34 1.38 11.15 2.42
CA ALA A 34 0.95 9.76 2.60
C ALA A 34 0.66 9.48 4.07
N SER A 35 -0.30 8.62 4.35
CA SER A 35 -0.62 8.22 5.72
C SER A 35 -0.87 6.72 5.84
N VAL A 36 -0.39 6.16 6.95
CA VAL A 36 -0.54 4.73 7.27
C VAL A 36 -1.15 4.64 8.66
N TRP A 37 -2.30 4.00 8.74
CA TRP A 37 -3.14 4.05 9.92
C TRP A 37 -2.96 2.86 10.86
N PHE A 38 -3.76 2.79 11.91
CA PHE A 38 -3.53 1.91 13.04
C PHE A 38 -3.50 0.43 12.64
N ASN A 39 -2.50 -0.30 13.13
CA ASN A 39 -2.32 -1.74 12.90
C ASN A 39 -2.12 -2.16 11.44
N ALA A 40 -1.90 -1.23 10.54
CA ALA A 40 -1.54 -1.56 9.16
C ALA A 40 -0.10 -2.08 9.12
N VAL A 41 0.18 -2.96 8.15
CA VAL A 41 1.51 -3.53 7.95
C VAL A 41 1.93 -3.35 6.49
N LEU A 42 3.05 -2.65 6.28
CA LEU A 42 3.69 -2.52 4.98
C LEU A 42 5.05 -3.20 5.08
N ARG A 43 5.16 -4.39 4.53
CA ARG A 43 6.39 -5.18 4.64
C ARG A 43 7.14 -5.22 3.32
N GLY A 44 8.14 -4.35 3.18
CA GLY A 44 8.97 -4.23 1.98
C GLY A 44 10.25 -5.06 2.10
N ASP A 45 10.11 -6.36 2.16
CA ASP A 45 11.24 -7.28 2.27
C ASP A 45 11.62 -7.95 0.94
N ASN A 46 10.88 -7.68 -0.12
CA ASN A 46 11.18 -8.15 -1.48
C ASN A 46 11.30 -6.94 -2.42
N GLU A 47 10.21 -6.57 -3.08
CA GLU A 47 10.17 -5.41 -3.98
C GLU A 47 9.72 -4.15 -3.26
N LEU A 48 9.86 -3.01 -3.93
CA LEU A 48 9.47 -1.71 -3.39
C LEU A 48 7.96 -1.60 -3.23
N ILE A 49 7.54 -1.03 -2.10
CA ILE A 49 6.17 -0.59 -1.87
C ILE A 49 6.15 0.94 -1.92
N THR A 50 5.39 1.51 -2.83
CA THR A 50 5.25 2.97 -2.96
C THR A 50 3.84 3.39 -2.58
N ILE A 51 3.74 4.33 -1.63
CA ILE A 51 2.49 4.97 -1.27
C ILE A 51 2.49 6.37 -1.88
N GLY A 52 1.62 6.61 -2.84
CA GLY A 52 1.57 7.84 -3.61
C GLY A 52 1.15 9.05 -2.79
N GLU A 53 1.38 10.24 -3.37
CA GLU A 53 1.06 11.51 -2.74
C GLU A 53 -0.41 11.57 -2.33
N GLY A 54 -0.67 11.99 -1.09
CA GLY A 54 -2.02 12.15 -0.57
C GLY A 54 -2.80 10.86 -0.38
N SER A 55 -2.16 9.71 -0.54
CA SER A 55 -2.82 8.41 -0.40
C SER A 55 -2.80 7.94 1.05
N ASN A 56 -3.79 7.10 1.40
CA ASN A 56 -3.89 6.57 2.75
C ASN A 56 -4.04 5.05 2.72
N VAL A 57 -3.44 4.40 3.70
CA VAL A 57 -3.59 2.96 3.96
C VAL A 57 -4.23 2.85 5.32
N GLN A 58 -5.49 2.43 5.34
CA GLN A 58 -6.27 2.48 6.57
C GLN A 58 -6.08 1.26 7.47
N ASP A 59 -6.76 1.29 8.60
CA ASP A 59 -6.56 0.41 9.74
C ASP A 59 -6.57 -1.08 9.35
N GLY A 60 -5.58 -1.81 9.83
CA GLY A 60 -5.50 -3.25 9.69
C GLY A 60 -5.18 -3.78 8.29
N SER A 61 -4.88 -2.91 7.34
CA SER A 61 -4.51 -3.33 5.99
C SER A 61 -3.10 -3.92 5.96
N VAL A 62 -2.87 -4.85 5.04
CA VAL A 62 -1.56 -5.50 4.87
C VAL A 62 -1.11 -5.35 3.43
N LEU A 63 0.08 -4.82 3.24
CA LEU A 63 0.72 -4.62 1.94
C LEU A 63 2.03 -5.38 1.91
N HIS A 64 2.17 -6.23 0.89
CA HIS A 64 3.35 -7.07 0.73
C HIS A 64 3.68 -7.25 -0.75
N THR A 65 4.83 -7.82 -1.04
CA THR A 65 5.31 -8.04 -2.40
C THR A 65 5.97 -9.40 -2.52
N ASP A 66 6.02 -9.90 -3.75
CA ASP A 66 6.85 -11.04 -4.12
C ASP A 66 7.94 -10.57 -5.10
N PRO A 67 9.05 -11.30 -5.26
CA PRO A 67 10.05 -10.96 -6.27
C PRO A 67 9.41 -10.80 -7.66
N GLY A 68 9.71 -9.68 -8.31
CA GLY A 68 9.17 -9.32 -9.62
C GLY A 68 7.81 -8.61 -9.59
N TYR A 69 7.20 -8.46 -8.41
CA TYR A 69 5.88 -7.82 -8.27
C TYR A 69 5.93 -6.68 -7.26
N PRO A 70 6.47 -5.51 -7.64
CA PRO A 70 6.41 -4.34 -6.76
C PRO A 70 4.97 -3.90 -6.54
N LEU A 71 4.72 -3.19 -5.46
CA LEU A 71 3.40 -2.68 -5.12
C LEU A 71 3.42 -1.16 -5.24
N THR A 72 2.62 -0.62 -6.14
CA THR A 72 2.59 0.82 -6.38
C THR A 72 1.17 1.34 -6.20
N ILE A 73 1.02 2.25 -5.25
CA ILE A 73 -0.22 3.00 -5.03
C ILE A 73 0.01 4.40 -5.57
N GLY A 74 -0.81 4.81 -6.52
CA GLY A 74 -0.75 6.15 -7.10
C GLY A 74 -1.19 7.24 -6.13
N ALA A 75 -1.27 8.47 -6.64
CA ALA A 75 -1.68 9.62 -5.82
C ALA A 75 -3.17 9.57 -5.47
N HIS A 76 -3.52 10.11 -4.32
CA HIS A 76 -4.91 10.31 -3.89
C HIS A 76 -5.75 9.03 -3.91
N VAL A 77 -5.13 7.92 -3.55
CA VAL A 77 -5.79 6.62 -3.43
C VAL A 77 -6.23 6.40 -1.99
N THR A 78 -7.43 5.87 -1.83
CA THR A 78 -7.92 5.43 -0.54
C THR A 78 -7.88 3.91 -0.48
N VAL A 79 -7.07 3.37 0.42
CA VAL A 79 -7.09 1.94 0.73
C VAL A 79 -7.86 1.75 2.02
N GLY A 80 -9.02 1.13 1.91
CA GLY A 80 -9.93 0.95 3.04
C GLY A 80 -9.38 0.04 4.14
N HIS A 81 -10.18 -0.19 5.15
CA HIS A 81 -9.78 -1.00 6.30
C HIS A 81 -9.63 -2.48 5.93
N LYS A 82 -8.66 -3.16 6.53
CA LYS A 82 -8.46 -4.61 6.37
C LYS A 82 -8.33 -5.06 4.91
N VAL A 83 -7.69 -4.25 4.09
CA VAL A 83 -7.43 -4.57 2.69
C VAL A 83 -6.12 -5.33 2.59
N MET A 84 -6.06 -6.34 1.73
CA MET A 84 -4.83 -7.03 1.38
C MET A 84 -4.41 -6.63 -0.02
N LEU A 85 -3.30 -5.93 -0.16
CA LEU A 85 -2.68 -5.64 -1.45
C LEU A 85 -1.37 -6.40 -1.55
N HIS A 86 -1.21 -7.14 -2.63
CA HIS A 86 -0.04 -7.97 -2.81
C HIS A 86 0.51 -7.83 -4.23
N GLY A 87 1.64 -7.11 -4.38
CA GLY A 87 2.34 -7.00 -5.64
C GLY A 87 1.51 -6.46 -6.81
N CYS A 88 0.70 -5.44 -6.58
CA CYS A 88 -0.24 -4.91 -7.57
C CYS A 88 -0.03 -3.42 -7.80
N GLU A 89 -0.74 -2.87 -8.78
CA GLU A 89 -0.76 -1.43 -9.08
C GLU A 89 -2.15 -0.87 -8.87
N ILE A 90 -2.23 0.24 -8.15
CA ILE A 90 -3.49 0.97 -7.93
C ILE A 90 -3.36 2.35 -8.55
N GLY A 91 -4.19 2.65 -9.53
CA GLY A 91 -4.16 3.93 -10.24
C GLY A 91 -4.66 5.10 -9.41
N GLU A 92 -4.19 6.29 -9.78
CA GLU A 92 -4.51 7.54 -9.10
C GLU A 92 -6.03 7.72 -8.88
N GLY A 93 -6.40 8.19 -7.70
CA GLY A 93 -7.77 8.54 -7.37
C GLY A 93 -8.70 7.36 -7.10
N SER A 94 -8.19 6.14 -7.14
CA SER A 94 -9.01 4.96 -6.92
C SER A 94 -9.32 4.73 -5.44
N LEU A 95 -10.41 4.02 -5.18
CA LEU A 95 -10.80 3.61 -3.84
C LEU A 95 -10.89 2.10 -3.77
N ILE A 96 -10.14 1.51 -2.86
CA ILE A 96 -10.19 0.06 -2.62
C ILE A 96 -11.03 -0.17 -1.37
N GLY A 97 -12.18 -0.81 -1.58
CA GLY A 97 -13.16 -1.01 -0.50
C GLY A 97 -12.69 -1.94 0.60
N ILE A 98 -13.35 -1.83 1.74
CA ILE A 98 -13.04 -2.57 2.97
C ILE A 98 -12.94 -4.07 2.69
N ASN A 99 -11.90 -4.69 3.25
CA ASN A 99 -11.70 -6.15 3.21
C ASN A 99 -11.51 -6.74 1.80
N SER A 100 -11.13 -5.90 0.83
CA SER A 100 -10.80 -6.38 -0.52
C SER A 100 -9.42 -7.01 -0.56
N VAL A 101 -9.22 -7.89 -1.54
CA VAL A 101 -7.94 -8.55 -1.81
C VAL A 101 -7.56 -8.31 -3.25
N VAL A 102 -6.35 -7.79 -3.49
CA VAL A 102 -5.80 -7.54 -4.83
C VAL A 102 -4.44 -8.23 -4.91
N LEU A 103 -4.29 -9.14 -5.87
CA LEU A 103 -3.14 -10.05 -5.92
C LEU A 103 -2.10 -9.67 -6.99
N ASN A 104 -0.99 -10.42 -7.02
CA ASN A 104 0.19 -10.13 -7.83
C ASN A 104 -0.14 -9.82 -9.29
N GLY A 105 0.43 -8.72 -9.78
CA GLY A 105 0.31 -8.34 -11.17
C GLY A 105 -1.03 -7.74 -11.58
N ALA A 106 -1.99 -7.65 -10.66
CA ALA A 106 -3.26 -6.97 -10.95
C ALA A 106 -3.05 -5.47 -11.10
N LYS A 107 -3.80 -4.86 -12.00
CA LYS A 107 -3.71 -3.43 -12.27
C LYS A 107 -5.09 -2.80 -12.18
N ILE A 108 -5.27 -1.96 -11.18
CA ILE A 108 -6.48 -1.14 -11.03
C ILE A 108 -6.21 0.20 -11.70
N GLY A 109 -7.07 0.60 -12.60
CA GLY A 109 -6.94 1.86 -13.33
C GLY A 109 -7.18 3.07 -12.44
N LYS A 110 -7.14 4.26 -13.06
CA LYS A 110 -7.39 5.51 -12.35
C LYS A 110 -8.89 5.66 -12.05
N ASN A 111 -9.19 6.30 -10.93
CA ASN A 111 -10.55 6.66 -10.53
C ASN A 111 -11.52 5.48 -10.52
N CYS A 112 -11.03 4.30 -10.17
CA CYS A 112 -11.84 3.10 -10.04
C CYS A 112 -12.37 2.95 -8.62
N LEU A 113 -13.54 2.33 -8.50
CA LEU A 113 -14.10 1.95 -7.22
C LEU A 113 -14.13 0.41 -7.15
N ILE A 114 -13.37 -0.13 -6.22
CA ILE A 114 -13.40 -1.57 -5.92
C ILE A 114 -14.30 -1.74 -4.70
N GLY A 115 -15.40 -2.45 -4.87
CA GLY A 115 -16.37 -2.64 -3.78
C GLY A 115 -15.79 -3.45 -2.63
N ALA A 116 -16.41 -3.32 -1.45
CA ALA A 116 -16.00 -4.06 -0.26
C ALA A 116 -16.05 -5.58 -0.51
N ASN A 117 -15.12 -6.32 0.09
CA ASN A 117 -14.99 -7.77 -0.03
C ASN A 117 -14.73 -8.28 -1.45
N ALA A 118 -14.25 -7.43 -2.34
CA ALA A 118 -13.90 -7.85 -3.70
C ALA A 118 -12.60 -8.67 -3.71
N LEU A 119 -12.51 -9.61 -4.64
CA LEU A 119 -11.29 -10.33 -4.95
C LEU A 119 -10.87 -9.99 -6.37
N ILE A 120 -9.69 -9.40 -6.51
CA ILE A 120 -9.05 -9.15 -7.80
C ILE A 120 -7.90 -10.15 -7.91
N THR A 121 -8.04 -11.09 -8.81
CA THR A 121 -7.08 -12.19 -8.97
C THR A 121 -5.80 -11.75 -9.66
N GLU A 122 -4.80 -12.63 -9.65
CA GLU A 122 -3.49 -12.33 -10.22
C GLU A 122 -3.58 -11.94 -11.70
N GLY A 123 -2.80 -10.93 -12.08
CA GLY A 123 -2.69 -10.49 -13.46
C GLY A 123 -3.92 -9.79 -14.04
N LYS A 124 -4.92 -9.54 -13.23
CA LYS A 124 -6.18 -8.95 -13.70
C LYS A 124 -6.07 -7.48 -14.10
#